data_db2d344b3dfe6d0f255decd4e903bc8f
#
_entry.id   db2d344b3dfe6d0f255decd4e903bc8f
#
_cell.length_a   1.000
_cell.length_b   1.000
_cell.length_c   1.000
_cell.angle_alpha   90.00
_cell.angle_beta   90.00
_cell.angle_gamma   90.00
#
_symmetry.space_group_name_H-M   'P 1'
#
loop_
_entity.id
_entity.type
_entity.pdbx_description
1 polymer ?
#
loop_
_entity_poly.entity_id
_entity_poly.type
_entity_poly.pdbx_seq_one_letter_code
_entity_poly.pdbx_strand_id
1 'polypeptide(L)'
;MKKLFTIIALGATVLTAGAQKSVQGAGFFDNWSVGLVGGGILPTTHTSFDKFRATYGVELTKQITPVFALGGQFLANNNTTASRTVFDQSNLSLLGKVNFSNLFCGYNGQPRLFEVEGVVGAGWGHNYNNHGFGGATHGDDANYFTSKFGFNFNFNVGEKKAWTIAVKPSIVYNMEADRAQSYNAYNVNNSAIELLAGVTYHFKNKNNGKNYMTLVKAYDQAEVDGLNAKVNDLRAQVNDKDAQLAKLAADNRDLQQKLNDCRNQKPAVQTITKNSASLEQTVTFRQGKSTVDASQLPNVERVATFLKNHKNSTVDIKGYASPEGSAEINAKIAKARAEAVKSILVNKYKIAASRINAEGQGVGNMFSEDDWNRVSICTINESK
;
A
#
# COMPACT_ATOMS: atom_id res chain seq x y z
N MET A 1 33.70 15.11 -33.39
CA MET A 1 33.51 15.19 -31.94
C MET A 1 32.60 16.37 -31.49
N LYS A 2 32.82 17.61 -31.96
CA LYS A 2 31.96 18.76 -31.55
C LYS A 2 30.47 18.57 -31.87
N LYS A 3 30.10 17.98 -33.02
CA LYS A 3 28.68 17.75 -33.40
C LYS A 3 27.97 16.69 -32.55
N LEU A 4 28.68 15.68 -32.02
CA LEU A 4 28.10 14.65 -31.14
C LEU A 4 27.81 15.20 -29.76
N PHE A 5 28.69 16.06 -29.22
CA PHE A 5 28.44 16.77 -27.95
C PHE A 5 27.24 17.73 -28.04
N THR A 6 27.05 18.37 -29.23
CA THR A 6 25.91 19.27 -29.44
C THR A 6 24.57 18.52 -29.45
N ILE A 7 24.53 17.30 -30.01
CA ILE A 7 23.30 16.47 -30.02
C ILE A 7 22.97 15.99 -28.61
N ILE A 8 23.96 15.60 -27.80
CA ILE A 8 23.76 15.19 -26.40
C ILE A 8 23.32 16.38 -25.56
N ALA A 9 23.89 17.57 -25.78
CA ALA A 9 23.49 18.80 -25.09
C ALA A 9 22.10 19.28 -25.49
N LEU A 10 21.70 19.19 -26.77
CA LEU A 10 20.36 19.53 -27.24
C LEU A 10 19.28 18.56 -26.66
N GLY A 11 19.60 17.26 -26.54
CA GLY A 11 18.73 16.29 -25.94
C GLY A 11 18.45 16.59 -24.44
N ALA A 12 19.41 17.19 -23.76
CA ALA A 12 19.25 17.57 -22.34
C ALA A 12 18.39 18.85 -22.16
N THR A 13 18.39 19.76 -23.14
CA THR A 13 17.68 21.05 -23.04
C THR A 13 16.21 21.01 -23.47
N VAL A 14 15.81 20.07 -24.33
CA VAL A 14 14.40 19.91 -24.76
C VAL A 14 13.52 19.34 -23.64
N LEU A 15 14.10 18.79 -22.57
CA LEU A 15 13.38 18.20 -21.45
C LEU A 15 12.99 19.17 -20.34
N THR A 16 13.30 20.47 -20.48
CA THR A 16 13.02 21.48 -19.44
C THR A 16 11.72 22.26 -19.62
N ALA A 17 10.97 22.03 -20.69
CA ALA A 17 9.77 22.81 -21.02
C ALA A 17 8.43 22.21 -20.54
N GLY A 18 8.41 21.02 -19.96
CA GLY A 18 7.24 20.49 -19.26
C GLY A 18 7.47 20.63 -17.75
N ALA A 19 6.47 21.07 -16.99
CA ALA A 19 6.54 21.19 -15.53
C ALA A 19 7.32 20.02 -14.94
N GLN A 20 8.52 20.30 -14.46
CA GLN A 20 9.49 19.33 -14.02
C GLN A 20 8.93 18.66 -12.76
N LYS A 21 8.19 17.56 -12.94
CA LYS A 21 7.80 16.73 -11.81
C LYS A 21 9.07 16.31 -11.11
N SER A 22 9.35 16.86 -9.93
CA SER A 22 10.53 16.48 -9.20
C SER A 22 10.43 15.00 -8.85
N VAL A 23 11.51 14.26 -9.11
CA VAL A 23 11.59 12.82 -8.81
C VAL A 23 12.37 12.61 -7.52
N GLN A 24 11.90 11.69 -6.71
CA GLN A 24 12.58 11.22 -5.52
C GLN A 24 13.31 9.91 -5.83
N GLY A 25 14.45 9.70 -5.21
CA GLY A 25 15.29 8.53 -5.47
C GLY A 25 16.23 8.75 -6.65
N ALA A 26 16.68 9.99 -6.92
CA ALA A 26 17.62 10.33 -8.01
C ALA A 26 19.07 10.56 -7.54
N GLY A 27 19.41 10.16 -6.32
CA GLY A 27 20.75 10.29 -5.77
C GLY A 27 21.81 9.47 -6.52
N PHE A 28 23.10 9.78 -6.33
CA PHE A 28 24.18 9.07 -7.01
C PHE A 28 24.17 7.56 -6.75
N PHE A 29 23.90 7.16 -5.51
CA PHE A 29 23.85 5.73 -5.12
C PHE A 29 22.48 5.07 -5.37
N ASP A 30 21.47 5.82 -5.81
CA ASP A 30 20.15 5.29 -6.13
C ASP A 30 20.06 4.81 -7.58
N ASN A 31 19.09 3.94 -7.90
CA ASN A 31 18.75 3.48 -9.25
C ASN A 31 19.90 2.81 -10.03
N TRP A 32 20.73 2.11 -9.31
CA TRP A 32 21.65 1.18 -9.92
C TRP A 32 20.95 -0.16 -10.16
N SER A 33 21.33 -0.82 -11.24
CA SER A 33 20.85 -2.17 -11.56
C SER A 33 21.97 -3.00 -12.16
N VAL A 34 21.92 -4.30 -11.91
CA VAL A 34 22.84 -5.28 -12.49
C VAL A 34 22.03 -6.31 -13.25
N GLY A 35 22.45 -6.62 -14.46
CA GLY A 35 21.81 -7.59 -15.33
C GLY A 35 22.77 -8.65 -15.82
N LEU A 36 22.24 -9.86 -16.00
CA LEU A 36 22.87 -10.93 -16.75
C LEU A 36 22.19 -10.98 -18.11
N VAL A 37 22.98 -11.11 -19.17
CA VAL A 37 22.50 -11.20 -20.55
C VAL A 37 23.07 -12.42 -21.22
N GLY A 38 22.28 -13.02 -22.10
CA GLY A 38 22.69 -14.15 -22.89
C GLY A 38 21.90 -14.23 -24.20
N GLY A 39 22.52 -14.76 -25.24
CA GLY A 39 21.88 -14.88 -26.54
C GLY A 39 22.89 -15.20 -27.61
N GLY A 40 22.87 -14.46 -28.72
CA GLY A 40 23.80 -14.70 -29.80
C GLY A 40 24.03 -13.49 -30.70
N ILE A 41 25.12 -13.57 -31.40
CA ILE A 41 25.53 -12.59 -32.41
C ILE A 41 25.74 -13.28 -33.76
N LEU A 42 25.30 -12.64 -34.82
CA LEU A 42 25.40 -13.14 -36.20
C LEU A 42 25.85 -12.04 -37.12
N PRO A 43 26.94 -12.23 -37.92
CA PRO A 43 27.36 -11.27 -38.94
C PRO A 43 26.24 -10.97 -39.94
N THR A 44 26.13 -9.71 -40.38
CA THR A 44 25.14 -9.29 -41.40
C THR A 44 25.49 -9.75 -42.80
N THR A 45 26.78 -9.97 -43.09
CA THR A 45 27.26 -10.52 -44.36
C THR A 45 27.48 -12.01 -44.26
N HIS A 46 27.13 -12.70 -45.36
CA HIS A 46 27.23 -14.16 -45.43
C HIS A 46 26.52 -14.84 -44.22
N THR A 47 25.32 -14.40 -43.95
CA THR A 47 24.50 -14.85 -42.82
C THR A 47 24.22 -16.35 -42.95
N SER A 48 24.79 -17.15 -42.06
CA SER A 48 24.65 -18.59 -41.96
C SER A 48 24.69 -18.99 -40.50
N PHE A 49 23.95 -20.00 -40.10
CA PHE A 49 23.87 -20.42 -38.69
C PHE A 49 25.19 -21.01 -38.16
N ASP A 50 26.11 -21.43 -39.04
CA ASP A 50 27.47 -21.83 -38.65
C ASP A 50 28.32 -20.66 -38.14
N LYS A 51 27.93 -19.44 -38.48
CA LYS A 51 28.57 -18.20 -37.97
C LYS A 51 27.91 -17.64 -36.71
N PHE A 52 26.84 -18.27 -36.23
CA PHE A 52 26.25 -17.89 -34.98
C PHE A 52 27.20 -18.13 -33.81
N ARG A 53 27.38 -17.09 -32.97
CA ARG A 53 28.19 -17.18 -31.75
C ARG A 53 27.32 -16.97 -30.53
N ALA A 54 27.40 -17.89 -29.62
CA ALA A 54 26.81 -17.69 -28.31
C ALA A 54 27.46 -16.49 -27.63
N THR A 55 26.63 -15.61 -27.08
CA THR A 55 27.06 -14.36 -26.46
C THR A 55 26.43 -14.28 -25.07
N TYR A 56 27.24 -13.97 -24.08
CA TYR A 56 26.79 -13.81 -22.71
C TYR A 56 27.61 -12.74 -22.00
N GLY A 57 27.05 -12.15 -20.98
CA GLY A 57 27.74 -11.11 -20.25
C GLY A 57 26.93 -10.49 -19.12
N VAL A 58 27.47 -9.38 -18.68
CA VAL A 58 26.91 -8.60 -17.56
C VAL A 58 26.70 -7.15 -17.98
N GLU A 59 25.71 -6.54 -17.38
CA GLU A 59 25.37 -5.14 -17.61
C GLU A 59 25.16 -4.44 -16.28
N LEU A 60 25.82 -3.33 -16.07
CA LEU A 60 25.61 -2.45 -14.92
C LEU A 60 24.99 -1.17 -15.45
N THR A 61 23.83 -0.78 -14.93
CA THR A 61 23.11 0.41 -15.41
C THR A 61 22.82 1.35 -14.24
N LYS A 62 23.00 2.63 -14.50
CA LYS A 62 22.62 3.75 -13.66
C LYS A 62 21.49 4.52 -14.33
N GLN A 63 20.29 4.48 -13.77
CA GLN A 63 19.19 5.34 -14.21
C GLN A 63 19.42 6.75 -13.67
N ILE A 64 19.54 7.74 -14.57
CA ILE A 64 19.80 9.15 -14.22
C ILE A 64 18.48 9.89 -14.04
N THR A 65 17.56 9.70 -14.99
CA THR A 65 16.19 10.23 -14.96
C THR A 65 15.23 9.09 -15.33
N PRO A 66 13.92 9.24 -15.16
CA PRO A 66 12.97 8.22 -15.64
C PRO A 66 13.07 7.93 -17.15
N VAL A 67 13.71 8.83 -17.92
CA VAL A 67 13.85 8.71 -19.37
C VAL A 67 15.27 8.27 -19.77
N PHE A 68 16.31 8.73 -19.06
CA PHE A 68 17.70 8.50 -19.44
C PHE A 68 18.43 7.62 -18.43
N ALA A 69 19.23 6.68 -18.98
CA ALA A 69 20.16 5.88 -18.22
C ALA A 69 21.53 5.76 -18.93
N LEU A 70 22.56 5.52 -18.15
CA LEU A 70 23.88 5.13 -18.61
C LEU A 70 24.19 3.72 -18.13
N GLY A 71 24.83 2.91 -18.98
CA GLY A 71 25.21 1.55 -18.65
C GLY A 71 26.62 1.21 -19.12
N GLY A 72 27.26 0.31 -18.37
CA GLY A 72 28.44 -0.42 -18.82
C GLY A 72 28.03 -1.86 -19.12
N GLN A 73 28.41 -2.41 -20.24
CA GLN A 73 28.11 -3.77 -20.66
C GLN A 73 29.39 -4.48 -21.04
N PHE A 74 29.64 -5.65 -20.47
CA PHE A 74 30.68 -6.56 -20.88
C PHE A 74 30.05 -7.81 -21.50
N LEU A 75 30.44 -8.15 -22.69
CA LEU A 75 30.02 -9.33 -23.42
C LEU A 75 31.22 -10.20 -23.80
N ALA A 76 31.03 -11.49 -23.76
CA ALA A 76 31.94 -12.48 -24.27
C ALA A 76 31.23 -13.39 -25.28
N ASN A 77 31.87 -13.68 -26.37
CA ASN A 77 31.34 -14.54 -27.41
C ASN A 77 32.15 -15.84 -27.47
N ASN A 78 31.48 -16.94 -27.75
CA ASN A 78 32.09 -18.25 -27.84
C ASN A 78 31.58 -19.00 -29.08
N ASN A 79 32.50 -19.57 -29.85
CA ASN A 79 32.18 -20.56 -30.87
C ASN A 79 32.56 -21.95 -30.36
N THR A 80 31.60 -22.73 -29.95
CA THR A 80 31.78 -24.04 -29.31
C THR A 80 32.47 -25.07 -30.23
N THR A 81 32.53 -24.86 -31.56
CA THR A 81 33.05 -25.82 -32.52
C THR A 81 34.45 -25.50 -32.98
N ALA A 82 34.94 -24.26 -32.91
CA ALA A 82 36.20 -23.85 -33.52
C ALA A 82 37.08 -23.00 -32.58
N SER A 83 36.66 -22.67 -31.40
CA SER A 83 37.44 -21.85 -30.47
C SER A 83 38.64 -22.60 -29.88
N ARG A 84 39.81 -21.98 -29.94
CA ARG A 84 41.03 -22.45 -29.26
C ARG A 84 41.23 -21.82 -27.90
N THR A 85 40.41 -20.82 -27.56
CA THR A 85 40.40 -20.10 -26.29
C THR A 85 39.03 -20.21 -25.67
N VAL A 86 38.90 -19.85 -24.38
CA VAL A 86 37.60 -19.86 -23.68
C VAL A 86 36.63 -18.87 -24.34
N PHE A 87 37.15 -17.75 -24.87
CA PHE A 87 36.40 -16.74 -25.58
C PHE A 87 37.00 -16.49 -26.96
N ASP A 88 36.16 -16.34 -27.96
CA ASP A 88 36.60 -15.91 -29.29
C ASP A 88 36.75 -14.40 -29.34
N GLN A 89 35.89 -13.70 -28.63
CA GLN A 89 35.78 -12.27 -28.65
C GLN A 89 35.22 -11.76 -27.33
N SER A 90 35.68 -10.59 -26.93
CA SER A 90 35.06 -9.80 -25.85
C SER A 90 34.75 -8.40 -26.31
N ASN A 91 33.76 -7.78 -25.67
CA ASN A 91 33.37 -6.39 -25.95
C ASN A 91 32.99 -5.70 -24.64
N LEU A 92 33.64 -4.58 -24.37
CA LEU A 92 33.29 -3.68 -23.28
C LEU A 92 32.66 -2.42 -23.84
N SER A 93 31.42 -2.15 -23.55
CA SER A 93 30.67 -1.02 -24.11
C SER A 93 30.13 -0.09 -23.03
N LEU A 94 30.17 1.20 -23.31
CA LEU A 94 29.40 2.22 -22.62
C LEU A 94 28.09 2.44 -23.38
N LEU A 95 26.97 2.36 -22.71
CA LEU A 95 25.64 2.45 -23.28
C LEU A 95 24.92 3.71 -22.80
N GLY A 96 24.36 4.47 -23.72
CA GLY A 96 23.33 5.46 -23.46
C GLY A 96 21.95 4.86 -23.77
N LYS A 97 21.00 5.02 -22.86
CA LYS A 97 19.68 4.44 -22.98
C LYS A 97 18.60 5.51 -22.83
N VAL A 98 17.57 5.42 -23.65
CA VAL A 98 16.42 6.33 -23.66
C VAL A 98 15.14 5.52 -23.56
N ASN A 99 14.42 5.66 -22.47
CA ASN A 99 13.11 5.02 -22.30
C ASN A 99 12.06 5.78 -23.08
N PHE A 100 11.71 5.27 -24.27
CA PHE A 100 10.71 5.88 -25.15
C PHE A 100 9.30 5.84 -24.57
N SER A 101 8.97 4.80 -23.82
CA SER A 101 7.67 4.71 -23.15
C SER A 101 7.48 5.87 -22.19
N ASN A 102 8.52 6.23 -21.42
CA ASN A 102 8.47 7.36 -20.49
C ASN A 102 8.63 8.72 -21.22
N LEU A 103 9.37 8.76 -22.30
CA LEU A 103 9.57 9.98 -23.11
C LEU A 103 8.26 10.44 -23.74
N PHE A 104 7.52 9.52 -24.39
CA PHE A 104 6.30 9.85 -25.13
C PHE A 104 5.02 9.80 -24.29
N CYS A 105 4.94 8.89 -23.34
CA CYS A 105 3.73 8.72 -22.51
C CYS A 105 3.88 9.35 -21.12
N GLY A 106 4.98 10.03 -20.82
CA GLY A 106 5.28 10.59 -19.51
C GLY A 106 5.53 9.52 -18.44
N TYR A 107 6.26 9.85 -17.40
CA TYR A 107 6.48 8.98 -16.26
C TYR A 107 5.40 9.19 -15.20
N ASN A 108 4.78 8.10 -14.71
CA ASN A 108 3.69 8.13 -13.72
C ASN A 108 4.13 7.81 -12.28
N GLY A 109 5.44 7.75 -12.02
CA GLY A 109 6.00 7.51 -10.68
C GLY A 109 6.34 6.05 -10.38
N GLN A 110 6.13 5.16 -11.35
CA GLN A 110 6.54 3.75 -11.28
C GLN A 110 6.78 3.18 -12.69
N PRO A 111 7.64 2.17 -12.85
CA PRO A 111 7.83 1.48 -14.12
C PRO A 111 6.55 0.79 -14.58
N ARG A 112 6.25 0.89 -15.87
CA ARG A 112 5.15 0.13 -16.49
C ARG A 112 5.50 -1.35 -16.56
N LEU A 113 4.51 -2.20 -16.77
CA LEU A 113 4.75 -3.63 -16.99
C LEU A 113 5.64 -3.85 -18.22
N PHE A 114 5.36 -3.11 -19.29
CA PHE A 114 6.12 -3.14 -20.54
C PHE A 114 6.64 -1.76 -20.89
N GLU A 115 7.92 -1.67 -21.23
CA GLU A 115 8.59 -0.44 -21.66
C GLU A 115 9.54 -0.71 -22.81
N VAL A 116 9.61 0.23 -23.74
CA VAL A 116 10.54 0.21 -24.86
C VAL A 116 11.64 1.24 -24.60
N GLU A 117 12.87 0.81 -24.72
CA GLU A 117 14.04 1.62 -24.50
C GLU A 117 14.95 1.58 -25.74
N GLY A 118 15.34 2.73 -26.27
CA GLY A 118 16.37 2.83 -27.32
C GLY A 118 17.74 2.81 -26.68
N VAL A 119 18.68 2.16 -27.32
CA VAL A 119 20.05 1.99 -26.86
C VAL A 119 21.03 2.42 -27.93
N VAL A 120 21.97 3.25 -27.53
CA VAL A 120 23.16 3.59 -28.33
C VAL A 120 24.40 3.28 -27.50
N GLY A 121 25.45 2.74 -28.14
CA GLY A 121 26.66 2.36 -27.42
C GLY A 121 27.91 2.60 -28.21
N ALA A 122 29.00 2.86 -27.49
CA ALA A 122 30.35 2.85 -27.98
C ALA A 122 31.18 1.88 -27.15
N GLY A 123 31.93 1.03 -27.77
CA GLY A 123 32.66 -0.04 -27.10
C GLY A 123 34.04 -0.31 -27.68
N TRP A 124 34.77 -1.08 -26.90
CA TRP A 124 36.06 -1.63 -27.27
C TRP A 124 35.92 -3.15 -27.33
N GLY A 125 36.16 -3.71 -28.51
CA GLY A 125 36.17 -5.13 -28.76
C GLY A 125 37.60 -5.68 -28.86
N HIS A 126 37.73 -6.93 -28.45
CA HIS A 126 38.97 -7.68 -28.55
C HIS A 126 38.68 -9.07 -29.11
N ASN A 127 39.40 -9.41 -30.23
CA ASN A 127 39.36 -10.73 -30.82
C ASN A 127 40.56 -11.54 -30.32
N TYR A 128 40.32 -12.73 -29.84
CA TYR A 128 41.35 -13.66 -29.36
C TYR A 128 41.70 -14.62 -30.49
N ASN A 129 43.01 -14.78 -30.80
CA ASN A 129 43.51 -15.71 -31.82
C ASN A 129 42.77 -15.65 -33.15
N ASN A 130 42.44 -14.46 -33.60
CA ASN A 130 41.85 -14.21 -34.92
C ASN A 130 40.48 -14.90 -35.19
N HIS A 131 39.72 -15.21 -34.14
CA HIS A 131 38.40 -15.82 -34.25
C HIS A 131 37.24 -14.84 -34.17
N GLY A 132 37.48 -13.54 -34.38
CA GLY A 132 36.48 -12.52 -34.26
C GLY A 132 35.65 -12.28 -35.52
N PHE A 133 34.62 -11.51 -35.33
CA PHE A 133 33.79 -10.93 -36.37
C PHE A 133 34.51 -9.70 -37.00
N GLY A 134 34.61 -9.64 -38.30
CA GLY A 134 35.20 -8.49 -38.99
C GLY A 134 36.62 -8.65 -39.53
N GLY A 135 37.03 -9.86 -39.89
CA GLY A 135 38.06 -10.10 -40.91
C GLY A 135 39.49 -9.71 -40.58
N ALA A 136 39.93 -9.85 -39.33
CA ALA A 136 41.37 -9.82 -39.07
C ALA A 136 42.03 -11.06 -39.67
N THR A 137 42.99 -10.87 -40.53
CA THR A 137 43.77 -11.94 -41.19
C THR A 137 44.99 -12.30 -40.35
N HIS A 138 45.17 -13.57 -40.11
CA HIS A 138 46.36 -14.22 -39.59
C HIS A 138 46.75 -13.97 -38.10
N GLY A 139 46.30 -14.84 -37.23
CA GLY A 139 47.03 -15.32 -36.07
C GLY A 139 47.22 -14.38 -34.87
N ASP A 140 46.95 -13.10 -35.03
CA ASP A 140 47.20 -12.11 -33.98
C ASP A 140 45.91 -11.63 -33.31
N ASP A 141 45.99 -11.36 -32.02
CA ASP A 141 44.95 -10.67 -31.25
C ASP A 141 44.70 -9.28 -31.83
N ALA A 142 43.44 -8.89 -31.97
CA ALA A 142 43.08 -7.60 -32.57
C ALA A 142 42.09 -6.83 -31.68
N ASN A 143 42.40 -5.57 -31.46
CA ASN A 143 41.49 -4.62 -30.80
C ASN A 143 40.74 -3.81 -31.86
N TYR A 144 39.52 -3.43 -31.59
CA TYR A 144 38.69 -2.61 -32.47
C TYR A 144 37.64 -1.83 -31.70
N PHE A 145 37.24 -0.70 -32.27
CA PHE A 145 36.14 0.07 -31.78
C PHE A 145 34.81 -0.48 -32.28
N THR A 146 33.80 -0.48 -31.39
CA THR A 146 32.44 -0.87 -31.74
C THR A 146 31.45 0.28 -31.52
N SER A 147 30.42 0.31 -32.36
CA SER A 147 29.26 1.16 -32.16
C SER A 147 28.01 0.29 -32.19
N LYS A 148 27.15 0.45 -31.22
CA LYS A 148 25.94 -0.36 -31.01
C LYS A 148 24.70 0.51 -31.10
N PHE A 149 23.69 0.03 -31.82
CA PHE A 149 22.35 0.63 -31.89
C PHE A 149 21.32 -0.47 -31.70
N GLY A 150 20.33 -0.24 -30.82
CA GLY A 150 19.34 -1.27 -30.54
C GLY A 150 18.17 -0.79 -29.74
N PHE A 151 17.33 -1.75 -29.37
CA PHE A 151 16.20 -1.56 -28.53
C PHE A 151 16.24 -2.58 -27.39
N ASN A 152 15.69 -2.21 -26.25
CA ASN A 152 15.36 -3.14 -25.18
C ASN A 152 13.84 -3.14 -25.03
N PHE A 153 13.26 -4.32 -25.11
CA PHE A 153 11.87 -4.57 -24.78
C PHE A 153 11.81 -5.11 -23.35
N ASN A 154 11.51 -4.23 -22.42
CA ASN A 154 11.62 -4.45 -20.99
C ASN A 154 10.28 -4.87 -20.41
N PHE A 155 10.24 -5.98 -19.69
CA PHE A 155 9.10 -6.47 -18.90
C PHE A 155 9.44 -6.36 -17.41
N ASN A 156 8.88 -5.36 -16.75
CA ASN A 156 9.12 -5.07 -15.33
C ASN A 156 8.17 -5.91 -14.47
N VAL A 157 8.70 -6.91 -13.78
CA VAL A 157 7.94 -7.94 -13.07
C VAL A 157 7.96 -7.76 -11.54
N GLY A 158 6.94 -8.34 -10.90
CA GLY A 158 6.75 -8.28 -9.45
C GLY A 158 6.16 -6.94 -8.96
N GLU A 159 5.54 -6.97 -7.80
CA GLU A 159 4.91 -5.77 -7.19
C GLU A 159 5.91 -4.65 -6.92
N LYS A 160 7.12 -5.00 -6.50
CA LYS A 160 8.19 -4.04 -6.19
C LYS A 160 8.95 -3.55 -7.42
N LYS A 161 8.65 -4.09 -8.63
CA LYS A 161 9.38 -3.77 -9.88
C LYS A 161 10.90 -3.89 -9.73
N ALA A 162 11.34 -4.85 -8.92
CA ALA A 162 12.76 -5.08 -8.66
C ALA A 162 13.45 -5.86 -9.77
N TRP A 163 12.70 -6.53 -10.62
CA TRP A 163 13.22 -7.37 -11.70
C TRP A 163 12.68 -6.92 -13.04
N THR A 164 13.56 -6.93 -14.04
CA THR A 164 13.21 -6.72 -15.44
C THR A 164 13.71 -7.90 -16.26
N ILE A 165 12.83 -8.48 -17.05
CA ILE A 165 13.18 -9.44 -18.10
C ILE A 165 13.14 -8.66 -19.42
N ALA A 166 14.17 -8.77 -20.24
CA ALA A 166 14.26 -7.99 -21.46
C ALA A 166 14.70 -8.83 -22.66
N VAL A 167 14.18 -8.46 -23.85
CA VAL A 167 14.70 -8.89 -25.14
C VAL A 167 15.38 -7.69 -25.77
N LYS A 168 16.64 -7.87 -26.21
CA LYS A 168 17.53 -6.79 -26.58
C LYS A 168 18.10 -7.02 -27.99
N PRO A 169 17.35 -6.77 -29.08
CA PRO A 169 17.87 -6.76 -30.42
C PRO A 169 18.76 -5.53 -30.63
N SER A 170 19.90 -5.73 -31.27
CA SER A 170 20.82 -4.64 -31.64
C SER A 170 21.63 -4.96 -32.87
N ILE A 171 22.15 -3.92 -33.51
CA ILE A 171 23.18 -4.01 -34.54
C ILE A 171 24.48 -3.43 -33.98
N VAL A 172 25.55 -4.15 -34.14
CA VAL A 172 26.90 -3.77 -33.68
C VAL A 172 27.81 -3.60 -34.90
N TYR A 173 28.41 -2.44 -35.02
CA TYR A 173 29.37 -2.12 -36.07
C TYR A 173 30.79 -2.26 -35.53
N ASN A 174 31.63 -2.96 -36.30
CA ASN A 174 33.07 -2.87 -36.12
C ASN A 174 33.56 -1.66 -36.92
N MET A 175 34.07 -0.66 -36.22
CA MET A 175 34.44 0.64 -36.83
C MET A 175 35.81 0.65 -37.47
N GLU A 176 36.61 -0.41 -37.31
CA GLU A 176 38.00 -0.49 -37.78
C GLU A 176 38.23 -1.56 -38.86
N ALA A 177 37.20 -2.29 -39.27
CA ALA A 177 37.36 -3.42 -40.18
C ALA A 177 37.77 -3.02 -41.60
N ASP A 178 37.69 -1.76 -41.98
CA ASP A 178 38.01 -1.24 -43.31
C ASP A 178 39.32 -0.45 -43.27
N ARG A 179 40.44 -1.14 -42.91
CA ARG A 179 41.79 -0.54 -42.83
C ARG A 179 42.34 0.01 -44.17
N ALA A 180 41.72 -0.35 -45.30
CA ALA A 180 42.10 0.16 -46.61
C ALA A 180 41.66 1.62 -46.85
N GLN A 181 40.69 2.11 -46.12
CA GLN A 181 40.22 3.49 -46.15
C GLN A 181 40.33 4.04 -44.74
N SER A 182 41.22 4.93 -44.46
CA SER A 182 41.56 5.55 -43.18
C SER A 182 40.39 6.20 -42.39
N TYR A 183 39.18 5.74 -42.51
CA TYR A 183 38.02 6.35 -41.90
C TYR A 183 37.19 5.30 -41.13
N ASN A 184 36.90 5.59 -39.85
CA ASN A 184 35.89 4.91 -39.08
C ASN A 184 34.52 5.13 -39.74
N ALA A 185 34.02 4.17 -40.51
CA ALA A 185 32.79 4.27 -41.26
C ALA A 185 31.76 3.22 -40.78
N TYR A 186 30.49 3.61 -40.78
CA TYR A 186 29.38 2.66 -40.59
C TYR A 186 29.21 1.83 -41.89
N ASN A 187 29.83 0.67 -41.92
CA ASN A 187 29.70 -0.27 -43.03
C ASN A 187 28.87 -1.49 -42.57
N VAL A 188 27.71 -1.70 -43.19
CA VAL A 188 26.83 -2.85 -42.87
C VAL A 188 27.58 -4.18 -43.06
N ASN A 189 28.50 -4.27 -43.99
CA ASN A 189 29.29 -5.48 -44.20
C ASN A 189 30.22 -5.81 -43.02
N ASN A 190 30.53 -4.81 -42.17
CA ASN A 190 31.32 -4.93 -40.96
C ASN A 190 30.46 -4.82 -39.72
N SER A 191 29.20 -5.25 -39.82
CA SER A 191 28.26 -5.26 -38.69
C SER A 191 27.78 -6.66 -38.38
N ALA A 192 27.19 -6.79 -37.21
CA ALA A 192 26.52 -8.00 -36.75
C ALA A 192 25.20 -7.67 -36.08
N ILE A 193 24.24 -8.55 -36.25
CA ILE A 193 22.99 -8.54 -35.51
C ILE A 193 23.22 -9.29 -34.20
N GLU A 194 22.87 -8.66 -33.11
CA GLU A 194 22.92 -9.23 -31.77
C GLU A 194 21.52 -9.33 -31.24
N LEU A 195 21.15 -10.51 -30.74
CA LEU A 195 19.87 -10.75 -30.06
C LEU A 195 20.16 -11.35 -28.70
N LEU A 196 19.95 -10.56 -27.66
CA LEU A 196 20.14 -10.99 -26.28
C LEU A 196 18.79 -11.03 -25.53
N ALA A 197 18.70 -11.94 -24.59
CA ALA A 197 17.73 -11.92 -23.52
C ALA A 197 18.47 -11.59 -22.22
N GLY A 198 17.82 -10.87 -21.31
CA GLY A 198 18.46 -10.46 -20.07
C GLY A 198 17.51 -10.47 -18.89
N VAL A 199 18.08 -10.70 -17.73
CA VAL A 199 17.41 -10.53 -16.44
C VAL A 199 18.19 -9.51 -15.63
N THR A 200 17.52 -8.45 -15.21
CA THR A 200 18.12 -7.33 -14.51
C THR A 200 17.47 -7.17 -13.14
N TYR A 201 18.30 -7.00 -12.12
CA TYR A 201 17.89 -6.66 -10.77
C TYR A 201 18.15 -5.19 -10.49
N HIS A 202 17.13 -4.48 -10.04
CA HIS A 202 17.20 -3.07 -9.64
C HIS A 202 17.40 -2.98 -8.13
N PHE A 203 18.50 -2.33 -7.73
CA PHE A 203 18.78 -2.14 -6.31
C PHE A 203 17.79 -1.18 -5.68
N LYS A 204 17.54 -1.41 -4.39
CA LYS A 204 16.68 -0.55 -3.60
C LYS A 204 17.33 0.81 -3.38
N ASN A 205 16.62 1.88 -3.69
CA ASN A 205 17.08 3.25 -3.48
C ASN A 205 17.12 3.60 -2.01
N LYS A 206 18.16 4.32 -1.60
CA LYS A 206 18.34 4.77 -0.23
C LYS A 206 17.31 5.83 0.16
N ASN A 207 16.97 6.74 -0.77
CA ASN A 207 16.17 7.92 -0.48
C ASN A 207 14.66 7.68 -0.44
N ASN A 208 14.14 6.73 -1.21
CA ASN A 208 12.69 6.44 -1.26
C ASN A 208 12.33 4.99 -0.87
N GLY A 209 13.32 4.15 -0.62
CA GLY A 209 13.12 2.75 -0.26
C GLY A 209 12.48 1.87 -1.35
N LYS A 210 12.36 2.36 -2.60
CA LYS A 210 11.82 1.64 -3.77
C LYS A 210 12.95 1.19 -4.71
N ASN A 211 12.64 0.28 -5.61
CA ASN A 211 13.57 -0.17 -6.66
C ASN A 211 13.50 0.69 -7.93
N TYR A 212 12.83 1.84 -7.85
CA TYR A 212 12.62 2.79 -8.94
C TYR A 212 12.45 4.21 -8.39
N MET A 213 12.54 5.21 -9.26
CA MET A 213 12.24 6.59 -8.93
C MET A 213 10.75 6.78 -8.67
N THR A 214 10.40 7.65 -7.74
CA THR A 214 9.01 8.05 -7.50
C THR A 214 8.84 9.53 -7.82
N LEU A 215 7.62 9.94 -8.18
CA LEU A 215 7.30 11.35 -8.31
C LEU A 215 7.16 11.96 -6.92
N VAL A 216 7.80 13.09 -6.70
CA VAL A 216 7.48 13.95 -5.56
C VAL A 216 6.16 14.63 -5.90
N LYS A 217 5.17 14.49 -5.02
CA LYS A 217 3.94 15.25 -5.17
C LYS A 217 4.33 16.74 -5.17
N ALA A 218 3.97 17.46 -6.23
CA ALA A 218 4.22 18.88 -6.26
C ALA A 218 3.59 19.51 -5.01
N TYR A 219 4.31 20.46 -4.41
CA TYR A 219 3.81 21.22 -3.29
C TYR A 219 2.53 21.93 -3.75
N ASP A 220 1.41 21.49 -3.20
CA ASP A 220 0.11 22.12 -3.45
C ASP A 220 -0.16 23.08 -2.28
N GLN A 221 -0.05 24.38 -2.56
CA GLN A 221 -0.29 25.41 -1.56
C GLN A 221 -1.72 25.29 -0.99
N ALA A 222 -2.70 24.95 -1.81
CA ALA A 222 -4.08 24.78 -1.36
C ALA A 222 -4.24 23.60 -0.40
N GLU A 223 -3.51 22.50 -0.62
CA GLU A 223 -3.50 21.35 0.31
C GLU A 223 -2.85 21.73 1.66
N VAL A 224 -1.76 22.49 1.63
CA VAL A 224 -1.11 22.99 2.85
C VAL A 224 -1.97 23.98 3.60
N ASP A 225 -2.61 24.90 2.90
CA ASP A 225 -3.54 25.87 3.50
C ASP A 225 -4.75 25.15 4.11
N GLY A 226 -5.28 24.12 3.43
CA GLY A 226 -6.33 23.26 3.94
C GLY A 226 -5.91 22.47 5.20
N LEU A 227 -4.69 21.93 5.22
CA LEU A 227 -4.13 21.27 6.40
C LEU A 227 -3.90 22.24 7.56
N ASN A 228 -3.39 23.45 7.28
CA ASN A 228 -3.20 24.49 8.27
C ASN A 228 -4.54 24.96 8.86
N ALA A 229 -5.56 25.13 8.03
CA ALA A 229 -6.92 25.44 8.49
C ALA A 229 -7.45 24.36 9.44
N LYS A 230 -7.27 23.09 9.07
CA LYS A 230 -7.67 21.95 9.91
C LYS A 230 -6.90 21.88 11.22
N VAL A 231 -5.59 22.16 11.21
CA VAL A 231 -4.77 22.25 12.42
C VAL A 231 -5.26 23.36 13.33
N ASN A 232 -5.61 24.54 12.77
CA ASN A 232 -6.13 25.65 13.55
C ASN A 232 -7.52 25.36 14.14
N ASP A 233 -8.40 24.68 13.38
CA ASP A 233 -9.70 24.21 13.87
C ASP A 233 -9.54 23.20 15.02
N LEU A 234 -8.66 22.22 14.86
CA LEU A 234 -8.37 21.26 15.92
C LEU A 234 -7.78 21.92 17.18
N ARG A 235 -6.93 22.95 17.01
CA ARG A 235 -6.41 23.73 18.15
C ARG A 235 -7.54 24.48 18.87
N ALA A 236 -8.46 25.09 18.11
CA ALA A 236 -9.63 25.73 18.68
C ALA A 236 -10.51 24.74 19.47
N GLN A 237 -10.74 23.55 18.92
CA GLN A 237 -11.48 22.47 19.62
C GLN A 237 -10.78 22.00 20.89
N VAL A 238 -9.45 21.88 20.88
CA VAL A 238 -8.66 21.52 22.08
C VAL A 238 -8.82 22.60 23.14
N ASN A 239 -8.66 23.88 22.78
CA ASN A 239 -8.84 25.00 23.71
C ASN A 239 -10.24 25.05 24.33
N ASP A 240 -11.28 24.77 23.51
CA ASP A 240 -12.66 24.69 24.01
C ASP A 240 -12.85 23.53 24.98
N LYS A 241 -12.25 22.35 24.67
CA LYS A 241 -12.27 21.20 25.60
C LYS A 241 -11.52 21.47 26.89
N ASP A 242 -10.39 22.17 26.82
CA ASP A 242 -9.64 22.57 28.01
C ASP A 242 -10.48 23.54 28.90
N ALA A 243 -11.17 24.49 28.28
CA ALA A 243 -12.09 25.36 29.00
C ALA A 243 -13.26 24.59 29.67
N GLN A 244 -13.83 23.62 28.95
CA GLN A 244 -14.87 22.74 29.51
C GLN A 244 -14.33 21.91 30.68
N LEU A 245 -13.10 21.36 30.57
CA LEU A 245 -12.45 20.61 31.64
C LEU A 245 -12.19 21.48 32.86
N ALA A 246 -11.71 22.72 32.64
CA ALA A 246 -11.50 23.66 33.74
C ALA A 246 -12.79 23.99 34.47
N LYS A 247 -13.90 24.19 33.75
CA LYS A 247 -15.21 24.41 34.32
C LYS A 247 -15.72 23.20 35.13
N LEU A 248 -15.63 22.01 34.55
CA LEU A 248 -15.99 20.76 35.22
C LEU A 248 -15.15 20.53 36.49
N ALA A 249 -13.88 20.86 36.45
CA ALA A 249 -13.00 20.77 37.60
C ALA A 249 -13.37 21.78 38.74
N ALA A 250 -13.86 22.96 38.34
CA ALA A 250 -14.38 23.95 39.27
C ALA A 250 -15.71 23.46 39.91
N ASP A 251 -16.64 22.99 39.07
CA ASP A 251 -17.93 22.45 39.53
C ASP A 251 -17.75 21.24 40.46
N ASN A 252 -16.79 20.35 40.17
CA ASN A 252 -16.43 19.24 41.05
C ASN A 252 -15.90 19.71 42.40
N ARG A 253 -15.07 20.76 42.44
CA ARG A 253 -14.59 21.33 43.70
C ARG A 253 -15.72 21.94 44.51
N ASP A 254 -16.63 22.66 43.87
CA ASP A 254 -17.80 23.24 44.53
C ASP A 254 -18.74 22.15 45.09
N LEU A 255 -18.99 21.09 44.29
CA LEU A 255 -19.79 19.95 44.75
C LEU A 255 -19.13 19.21 45.91
N GLN A 256 -17.81 19.02 45.89
CA GLN A 256 -17.07 18.42 47.01
C GLN A 256 -17.15 19.28 48.27
N GLN A 257 -17.07 20.59 48.14
CA GLN A 257 -17.22 21.51 49.24
C GLN A 257 -18.62 21.45 49.83
N LYS A 258 -19.67 21.51 48.98
CA LYS A 258 -21.06 21.34 49.39
C LYS A 258 -21.33 19.98 50.08
N LEU A 259 -20.72 18.92 49.58
CA LEU A 259 -20.79 17.59 50.18
C LEU A 259 -20.13 17.57 51.58
N ASN A 260 -18.98 18.20 51.74
CA ASN A 260 -18.30 18.31 53.01
C ASN A 260 -19.10 19.17 54.02
N ASP A 261 -19.65 20.29 53.54
CA ASP A 261 -20.49 21.17 54.36
C ASP A 261 -21.77 20.43 54.83
N CYS A 262 -22.40 19.69 53.94
CA CYS A 262 -23.54 18.84 54.28
C CYS A 262 -23.16 17.73 55.30
N ARG A 263 -21.99 17.13 55.17
CA ARG A 263 -21.48 16.07 56.06
C ARG A 263 -21.11 16.59 57.43
N ASN A 264 -20.68 17.85 57.51
CA ASN A 264 -20.32 18.52 58.77
C ASN A 264 -21.52 19.16 59.49
N GLN A 265 -22.66 19.31 58.80
CA GLN A 265 -23.89 19.71 59.48
C GLN A 265 -24.33 18.59 60.42
N LYS A 266 -24.41 18.86 61.74
CA LYS A 266 -24.96 17.92 62.73
C LYS A 266 -26.33 17.47 62.24
N PRO A 267 -26.63 16.16 62.23
CA PRO A 267 -27.92 15.68 61.77
C PRO A 267 -29.03 16.22 62.66
N ALA A 268 -29.87 17.08 62.09
CA ALA A 268 -31.23 17.26 62.64
C ALA A 268 -31.87 15.88 62.46
N VAL A 269 -32.35 15.36 63.56
CA VAL A 269 -33.12 14.07 63.62
C VAL A 269 -34.32 14.21 62.69
N GLN A 270 -34.16 13.86 61.43
CA GLN A 270 -35.28 13.65 60.53
C GLN A 270 -35.64 12.17 60.58
N THR A 271 -36.86 11.93 60.94
CA THR A 271 -37.56 10.65 60.90
C THR A 271 -37.29 10.02 59.53
N ILE A 272 -36.53 8.90 59.47
CA ILE A 272 -36.23 8.16 58.26
C ILE A 272 -37.55 7.61 57.73
N THR A 273 -38.15 8.25 56.76
CA THR A 273 -39.07 7.61 55.82
C THR A 273 -38.25 6.63 55.02
N LYS A 274 -38.41 5.32 55.23
CA LYS A 274 -37.84 4.25 54.46
C LYS A 274 -38.11 4.52 52.96
N ASN A 275 -37.10 4.95 52.20
CA ASN A 275 -37.15 4.86 50.75
C ASN A 275 -37.27 3.38 50.40
N SER A 276 -38.38 2.99 49.80
CA SER A 276 -38.55 1.68 49.21
C SER A 276 -37.48 1.51 48.13
N ALA A 277 -36.51 0.64 48.40
CA ALA A 277 -35.54 0.25 47.37
C ALA A 277 -36.31 -0.47 46.26
N SER A 278 -36.47 0.16 45.11
CA SER A 278 -37.00 -0.56 43.95
C SER A 278 -35.96 -1.58 43.51
N LEU A 279 -36.28 -2.86 43.57
CA LEU A 279 -35.42 -3.92 43.10
C LEU A 279 -35.53 -4.00 41.56
N GLU A 280 -34.42 -3.75 40.87
CA GLU A 280 -34.37 -3.91 39.42
C GLU A 280 -33.64 -5.20 39.02
N GLN A 281 -34.19 -5.91 38.03
CA GLN A 281 -33.60 -7.11 37.47
C GLN A 281 -33.60 -7.04 35.96
N THR A 282 -32.44 -7.32 35.36
CA THR A 282 -32.23 -7.26 33.90
C THR A 282 -32.24 -8.65 33.28
N VAL A 283 -32.94 -8.79 32.15
CA VAL A 283 -33.00 -10.00 31.31
C VAL A 283 -32.50 -9.65 29.94
N THR A 284 -31.39 -10.25 29.51
CA THR A 284 -30.74 -9.98 28.21
C THR A 284 -31.27 -10.91 27.12
N PHE A 285 -31.16 -10.44 25.85
CA PHE A 285 -31.62 -11.17 24.67
C PHE A 285 -30.56 -11.19 23.58
N ARG A 286 -30.53 -12.24 22.78
CA ARG A 286 -29.71 -12.31 21.58
C ARG A 286 -30.24 -11.37 20.51
N GLN A 287 -29.38 -11.01 19.58
CA GLN A 287 -29.72 -10.19 18.44
C GLN A 287 -30.91 -10.77 17.65
N GLY A 288 -31.88 -9.92 17.33
CA GLY A 288 -33.09 -10.31 16.58
C GLY A 288 -34.01 -11.31 17.32
N LYS A 289 -33.73 -11.66 18.57
CA LYS A 289 -34.57 -12.60 19.37
C LYS A 289 -35.33 -11.89 20.48
N SER A 290 -36.51 -12.41 20.74
CA SER A 290 -37.37 -12.04 21.90
C SER A 290 -37.64 -13.21 22.85
N THR A 291 -37.06 -14.39 22.58
CA THR A 291 -37.13 -15.54 23.48
C THR A 291 -36.10 -15.42 24.58
N VAL A 292 -36.51 -15.66 25.83
CA VAL A 292 -35.58 -15.65 26.99
C VAL A 292 -34.72 -16.92 26.94
N ASP A 293 -33.42 -16.77 26.91
CA ASP A 293 -32.49 -17.90 26.95
C ASP A 293 -32.51 -18.60 28.31
N ALA A 294 -32.20 -19.89 28.35
CA ALA A 294 -32.16 -20.68 29.57
C ALA A 294 -31.21 -20.08 30.61
N SER A 295 -30.12 -19.47 30.21
CA SER A 295 -29.16 -18.76 31.07
C SER A 295 -29.76 -17.53 31.77
N GLN A 296 -30.82 -16.96 31.23
CA GLN A 296 -31.50 -15.77 31.78
C GLN A 296 -32.71 -16.12 32.66
N LEU A 297 -33.15 -17.39 32.68
CA LEU A 297 -34.25 -17.84 33.51
C LEU A 297 -34.02 -17.57 34.99
N PRO A 298 -32.81 -17.70 35.58
CA PRO A 298 -32.59 -17.36 36.98
C PRO A 298 -32.94 -15.89 37.32
N ASN A 299 -32.71 -14.96 36.36
CA ASN A 299 -33.07 -13.55 36.55
C ASN A 299 -34.57 -13.36 36.62
N VAL A 300 -35.35 -14.07 35.78
CA VAL A 300 -36.82 -14.07 35.83
C VAL A 300 -37.35 -14.76 37.06
N GLU A 301 -36.71 -15.86 37.48
CA GLU A 301 -37.08 -16.59 38.71
C GLU A 301 -36.88 -15.73 39.95
N ARG A 302 -35.85 -14.91 40.01
CA ARG A 302 -35.62 -13.98 41.12
C ARG A 302 -36.74 -12.96 41.26
N VAL A 303 -37.23 -12.40 40.14
CA VAL A 303 -38.43 -11.53 40.12
C VAL A 303 -39.65 -12.30 40.60
N ALA A 304 -39.87 -13.51 40.10
CA ALA A 304 -41.00 -14.35 40.49
C ALA A 304 -40.98 -14.68 41.98
N THR A 305 -39.82 -15.04 42.53
CA THR A 305 -39.64 -15.34 43.97
C THR A 305 -39.96 -14.13 44.84
N PHE A 306 -39.50 -12.94 44.44
CA PHE A 306 -39.82 -11.72 45.14
C PHE A 306 -41.35 -11.46 45.17
N LEU A 307 -41.98 -11.52 43.99
CA LEU A 307 -43.43 -11.32 43.86
C LEU A 307 -44.28 -12.36 44.62
N LYS A 308 -43.78 -13.60 44.76
CA LYS A 308 -44.43 -14.63 45.58
C LYS A 308 -44.41 -14.30 47.11
N ASN A 309 -43.24 -13.77 47.51
CA ASN A 309 -43.03 -13.42 48.92
C ASN A 309 -43.72 -12.09 49.30
N HIS A 310 -43.95 -11.20 48.33
CA HIS A 310 -44.57 -9.89 48.54
C HIS A 310 -45.85 -9.77 47.71
N LYS A 311 -46.92 -10.25 48.25
CA LYS A 311 -48.22 -10.44 47.53
C LYS A 311 -48.81 -9.14 46.97
N ASN A 312 -48.50 -7.99 47.56
CA ASN A 312 -49.04 -6.70 47.19
C ASN A 312 -48.11 -5.97 46.16
N SER A 313 -46.91 -6.46 45.94
CA SER A 313 -45.96 -5.85 44.99
C SER A 313 -46.32 -6.13 43.53
N THR A 314 -46.02 -5.18 42.66
CA THR A 314 -46.18 -5.26 41.21
C THR A 314 -44.83 -5.17 40.52
N VAL A 315 -44.75 -5.53 39.24
CA VAL A 315 -43.56 -5.38 38.44
C VAL A 315 -43.87 -4.69 37.11
N ASP A 316 -43.08 -3.69 36.80
CA ASP A 316 -43.04 -3.05 35.49
C ASP A 316 -41.89 -3.62 34.66
N ILE A 317 -42.22 -4.19 33.52
CA ILE A 317 -41.26 -4.79 32.60
C ILE A 317 -41.13 -3.89 31.37
N LYS A 318 -40.01 -3.23 31.24
CA LYS A 318 -39.70 -2.39 30.10
C LYS A 318 -38.71 -3.11 29.17
N GLY A 319 -39.16 -3.44 27.94
CA GLY A 319 -38.35 -4.11 26.95
C GLY A 319 -37.65 -3.08 26.00
N TYR A 320 -36.44 -3.36 25.65
CA TYR A 320 -35.63 -2.49 24.79
C TYR A 320 -34.97 -3.27 23.66
N ALA A 321 -34.62 -2.55 22.58
CA ALA A 321 -33.87 -3.06 21.45
C ALA A 321 -32.55 -2.28 21.29
N SER A 322 -31.55 -2.89 20.65
CA SER A 322 -30.38 -2.19 20.17
C SER A 322 -30.73 -1.32 18.95
N PRO A 323 -29.92 -0.29 18.61
CA PRO A 323 -30.27 0.67 17.55
C PRO A 323 -30.23 0.11 16.12
N GLU A 324 -29.91 -1.15 15.97
CA GLU A 324 -29.85 -1.84 14.67
C GLU A 324 -31.26 -2.04 14.08
N GLY A 325 -31.47 -1.64 12.84
CA GLY A 325 -32.73 -1.78 12.14
C GLY A 325 -33.64 -0.55 12.22
N SER A 326 -34.86 -0.66 11.65
CA SER A 326 -35.82 0.44 11.65
C SER A 326 -36.48 0.63 13.02
N ALA A 327 -36.91 1.85 13.31
CA ALA A 327 -37.61 2.18 14.55
C ALA A 327 -38.87 1.30 14.75
N GLU A 328 -39.57 0.98 13.68
CA GLU A 328 -40.78 0.12 13.72
C GLU A 328 -40.43 -1.31 14.13
N ILE A 329 -39.35 -1.88 13.57
CA ILE A 329 -38.88 -3.23 13.93
C ILE A 329 -38.41 -3.25 15.36
N ASN A 330 -37.66 -2.24 15.81
CA ASN A 330 -37.16 -2.14 17.17
C ASN A 330 -38.27 -1.99 18.18
N ALA A 331 -39.33 -1.24 17.87
CA ALA A 331 -40.52 -1.15 18.74
C ALA A 331 -41.23 -2.50 18.88
N LYS A 332 -41.38 -3.26 17.78
CA LYS A 332 -41.96 -4.62 17.82
C LYS A 332 -41.10 -5.59 18.62
N ILE A 333 -39.80 -5.59 18.46
CA ILE A 333 -38.88 -6.46 19.21
C ILE A 333 -38.87 -6.10 20.69
N ALA A 334 -38.81 -4.80 21.02
CA ALA A 334 -38.85 -4.33 22.39
C ALA A 334 -40.10 -4.79 23.12
N LYS A 335 -41.27 -4.64 22.50
CA LYS A 335 -42.55 -5.12 23.04
C LYS A 335 -42.57 -6.63 23.19
N ALA A 336 -42.10 -7.38 22.17
CA ALA A 336 -42.07 -8.84 22.24
C ALA A 336 -41.11 -9.35 23.33
N ARG A 337 -40.04 -8.66 23.66
CA ARG A 337 -39.12 -8.97 24.78
C ARG A 337 -39.80 -8.81 26.14
N ALA A 338 -40.49 -7.69 26.35
CA ALA A 338 -41.24 -7.46 27.58
C ALA A 338 -42.34 -8.53 27.79
N GLU A 339 -43.09 -8.80 26.74
CA GLU A 339 -44.16 -9.81 26.76
C GLU A 339 -43.62 -11.24 26.97
N ALA A 340 -42.43 -11.57 26.46
CA ALA A 340 -41.79 -12.86 26.68
C ALA A 340 -41.48 -13.09 28.17
N VAL A 341 -40.93 -12.07 28.86
CA VAL A 341 -40.67 -12.14 30.29
C VAL A 341 -41.96 -12.25 31.07
N LYS A 342 -42.99 -11.44 30.74
CA LYS A 342 -44.33 -11.52 31.35
C LYS A 342 -44.94 -12.91 31.17
N SER A 343 -44.87 -13.48 29.97
CA SER A 343 -45.39 -14.82 29.71
C SER A 343 -44.74 -15.89 30.58
N ILE A 344 -43.44 -15.81 30.82
CA ILE A 344 -42.72 -16.73 31.72
C ILE A 344 -43.20 -16.55 33.16
N LEU A 345 -43.32 -15.30 33.67
CA LEU A 345 -43.81 -15.02 35.00
C LEU A 345 -45.23 -15.55 35.22
N VAL A 346 -46.13 -15.38 34.25
CA VAL A 346 -47.50 -15.86 34.32
C VAL A 346 -47.58 -17.38 34.15
N ASN A 347 -47.01 -17.92 33.06
CA ASN A 347 -47.26 -19.31 32.69
C ASN A 347 -46.43 -20.30 33.51
N LYS A 348 -45.12 -20.01 33.70
CA LYS A 348 -44.21 -20.89 34.44
C LYS A 348 -44.26 -20.66 35.93
N TYR A 349 -44.22 -19.39 36.38
CA TYR A 349 -44.14 -19.07 37.82
C TYR A 349 -45.49 -18.76 38.47
N LYS A 350 -46.58 -18.71 37.70
CA LYS A 350 -47.96 -18.54 38.16
C LYS A 350 -48.20 -17.21 38.89
N ILE A 351 -47.52 -16.14 38.50
CA ILE A 351 -47.79 -14.78 38.99
C ILE A 351 -49.03 -14.23 38.26
N ALA A 352 -49.95 -13.61 39.01
CA ALA A 352 -51.15 -13.01 38.45
C ALA A 352 -50.82 -11.92 37.41
N ALA A 353 -51.44 -11.99 36.24
CA ALA A 353 -51.20 -11.07 35.14
C ALA A 353 -51.50 -9.60 35.48
N SER A 354 -52.43 -9.36 36.41
CA SER A 354 -52.77 -8.02 36.91
C SER A 354 -51.67 -7.36 37.73
N ARG A 355 -50.67 -8.11 38.16
CA ARG A 355 -49.50 -7.62 38.88
C ARG A 355 -48.31 -7.32 37.98
N ILE A 356 -48.43 -7.53 36.68
CA ILE A 356 -47.34 -7.41 35.74
C ILE A 356 -47.74 -6.47 34.60
N ASN A 357 -47.12 -5.32 34.57
CA ASN A 357 -47.18 -4.43 33.43
C ASN A 357 -45.98 -4.71 32.47
N ALA A 358 -46.21 -4.78 31.16
CA ALA A 358 -45.15 -5.06 30.16
C ALA A 358 -45.29 -4.12 29.00
N GLU A 359 -44.25 -3.35 28.74
CA GLU A 359 -44.22 -2.33 27.71
C GLU A 359 -42.93 -2.38 26.92
N GLY A 360 -43.02 -2.14 25.60
CA GLY A 360 -41.85 -1.94 24.74
C GLY A 360 -41.49 -0.46 24.66
N GLN A 361 -40.25 -0.13 24.94
CA GLN A 361 -39.74 1.24 24.94
C GLN A 361 -38.94 1.59 23.65
N GLY A 362 -38.89 0.65 22.68
CA GLY A 362 -38.10 0.84 21.44
C GLY A 362 -36.61 0.69 21.68
N VAL A 363 -35.81 1.60 21.12
CA VAL A 363 -34.34 1.58 21.23
C VAL A 363 -33.93 2.02 22.64
N GLY A 364 -33.08 1.21 23.29
CA GLY A 364 -32.50 1.52 24.59
C GLY A 364 -31.21 2.31 24.48
N ASN A 365 -30.91 3.09 25.51
CA ASN A 365 -29.68 3.88 25.68
C ASN A 365 -29.13 3.82 27.11
N MET A 366 -29.48 2.79 27.88
CA MET A 366 -29.07 2.67 29.27
C MET A 366 -27.65 2.20 29.46
N PHE A 367 -27.09 1.51 28.47
CA PHE A 367 -25.76 0.93 28.53
C PHE A 367 -24.86 1.53 27.47
N SER A 368 -23.53 1.55 27.72
CA SER A 368 -22.52 2.11 26.85
C SER A 368 -22.36 1.39 25.51
N GLU A 369 -22.65 0.08 25.51
CA GLU A 369 -22.57 -0.76 24.33
C GLU A 369 -23.98 -0.98 23.76
N ASP A 370 -24.14 -0.79 22.48
CA ASP A 370 -25.41 -0.95 21.76
C ASP A 370 -26.01 -2.35 21.99
N ASP A 371 -25.17 -3.36 21.98
CA ASP A 371 -25.53 -4.76 22.20
C ASP A 371 -26.14 -5.04 23.57
N TRP A 372 -25.75 -4.29 24.59
CA TRP A 372 -26.23 -4.45 25.94
C TRP A 372 -27.64 -3.89 26.13
N ASN A 373 -28.11 -3.06 25.21
CA ASN A 373 -29.47 -2.54 25.20
C ASN A 373 -30.52 -3.56 24.70
N ARG A 374 -30.11 -4.79 24.38
CA ARG A 374 -31.05 -5.90 24.09
C ARG A 374 -31.54 -6.53 25.35
N VAL A 375 -32.37 -5.81 26.08
CA VAL A 375 -32.78 -6.18 27.45
C VAL A 375 -34.27 -5.98 27.72
N SER A 376 -34.76 -6.65 28.75
CA SER A 376 -35.97 -6.25 29.51
C SER A 376 -35.57 -5.95 30.94
N ILE A 377 -35.91 -4.76 31.43
CA ILE A 377 -35.69 -4.33 32.80
C ILE A 377 -36.98 -4.53 33.57
N CYS A 378 -36.88 -5.30 34.64
CA CYS A 378 -37.98 -5.58 35.54
C CYS A 378 -37.82 -4.74 36.82
N THR A 379 -38.61 -3.71 36.99
CA THR A 379 -38.63 -2.84 38.18
C THR A 379 -39.76 -3.27 39.08
N ILE A 380 -39.44 -3.68 40.29
CA ILE A 380 -40.41 -4.11 41.27
C ILE A 380 -40.87 -2.92 42.11
N ASN A 381 -42.17 -2.71 42.15
CA ASN A 381 -42.80 -1.68 42.95
C ASN A 381 -43.43 -2.34 44.23
N GLU A 382 -42.85 -2.02 45.39
CA GLU A 382 -43.43 -2.44 46.64
C GLU A 382 -44.66 -1.59 46.96
N SER A 383 -45.82 -2.22 47.06
CA SER A 383 -46.98 -1.58 47.66
C SER A 383 -46.87 -1.72 49.16
N LYS A 384 -46.91 -0.60 49.88
CA LYS A 384 -46.98 -0.54 51.35
C LYS A 384 -48.24 -1.21 51.88
#